data_5deb62b8406237a984a56baae8b33c42
#
_entry.id   5deb62b8406237a984a56baae8b33c42
#
_cell.length_a   1.000
_cell.length_b   1.000
_cell.length_c   1.000
_cell.angle_alpha   90.00
_cell.angle_beta   90.00
_cell.angle_gamma   90.00
#
_symmetry.space_group_name_H-M   'P 1'
#
loop_
_entity.id
_entity.type
_entity.pdbx_description
1 polymer ?
#
loop_
_entity_poly.entity_id
_entity_poly.type
_entity_poly.pdbx_seq_one_letter_code
_entity_poly.pdbx_strand_id
1 'polypeptide(L)'
;MTSNYDPVTRAVLEVWDYTSNLSKYALEDERIEEAIKKVRSNKGAPGIDGMKVDDLEEYFHDHLDEIRESIWNRKYKPQPVRRVYIPKPNGDKRPLGIPVAVDRVIQQAFATALSNVFEPEFSEHSYGFRPGKSAAMAIEQAVEYLNEGYEWIIDLDIQKFFDTVNHDKLISLIRKRVPEDITLSMIRKFLKAGYMENGVFVKSELGQPQGGCISPILSNIYLNELDQELNKRGIKWVRYADDAMLFAKSEKAADRIMNSISRWIEKHLFLKVSPTKTKVVRPNKAKFLGFTFYQSRGEGKWYACPHADSKANIYRKLKKILCRRKAASKKLNDVFWLIHLTVVGWINYYRIGHIKKFCRRLGEWLRHKVRVVILKQWKRRKTIFKNLRKINRNLDSFRKIVKSELGIDWHPRRQSEEYIFAQCYTRAGWYRLGNNQIVNNLLHPYILQLKTKHRMGLINPSDYLEEALARGNNC
;
A
#
# COMPACT_ATOMS: atom_id res chain seq x y z
N MET A 1 -37.14 -29.41 11.67
CA MET A 1 -38.13 -29.49 10.57
C MET A 1 -37.55 -29.30 9.16
N THR A 2 -36.23 -29.35 8.98
CA THR A 2 -35.55 -29.11 7.69
C THR A 2 -35.10 -30.35 6.92
N SER A 3 -35.51 -31.55 7.35
CA SER A 3 -34.99 -32.83 6.79
C SER A 3 -35.64 -33.31 5.47
N ASN A 4 -36.66 -32.61 4.95
CA ASN A 4 -37.43 -33.05 3.79
C ASN A 4 -37.30 -32.16 2.54
N TYR A 5 -36.43 -31.17 2.53
CA TYR A 5 -36.21 -30.34 1.35
C TYR A 5 -35.05 -30.85 0.50
N ASP A 6 -35.17 -30.69 -0.84
CA ASP A 6 -34.05 -30.96 -1.73
C ASP A 6 -32.85 -30.02 -1.42
N PRO A 7 -31.62 -30.42 -1.81
CA PRO A 7 -30.40 -29.65 -1.46
C PRO A 7 -30.43 -28.19 -1.90
N VAL A 8 -31.07 -27.87 -3.02
CA VAL A 8 -31.15 -26.49 -3.55
C VAL A 8 -32.11 -25.66 -2.68
N THR A 9 -33.30 -26.21 -2.38
CA THR A 9 -34.28 -25.55 -1.50
C THR A 9 -33.73 -25.36 -0.10
N ARG A 10 -32.97 -26.35 0.42
CA ARG A 10 -32.31 -26.26 1.71
C ARG A 10 -31.25 -25.14 1.72
N ALA A 11 -30.40 -25.06 0.69
CA ALA A 11 -29.41 -24.00 0.57
C ALA A 11 -30.05 -22.60 0.47
N VAL A 12 -31.17 -22.47 -0.26
CA VAL A 12 -31.92 -21.21 -0.36
C VAL A 12 -32.52 -20.81 0.99
N LEU A 13 -33.06 -21.76 1.76
CA LEU A 13 -33.62 -21.50 3.09
C LEU A 13 -32.53 -21.12 4.10
N GLU A 14 -31.36 -21.78 4.04
CA GLU A 14 -30.22 -21.45 4.90
C GLU A 14 -29.68 -20.02 4.59
N VAL A 15 -29.61 -19.65 3.32
CA VAL A 15 -29.23 -18.28 2.91
C VAL A 15 -30.27 -17.25 3.35
N TRP A 16 -31.57 -17.57 3.22
CA TRP A 16 -32.66 -16.69 3.67
C TRP A 16 -32.62 -16.48 5.18
N ASP A 17 -32.47 -17.55 5.98
CA ASP A 17 -32.39 -17.46 7.44
C ASP A 17 -31.18 -16.62 7.88
N TYR A 18 -30.02 -16.83 7.25
CA TYR A 18 -28.82 -16.06 7.49
C TYR A 18 -29.01 -14.56 7.19
N THR A 19 -29.57 -14.19 6.04
CA THR A 19 -29.74 -12.78 5.64
C THR A 19 -30.84 -12.08 6.42
N SER A 20 -31.83 -12.81 6.92
CA SER A 20 -32.91 -12.30 7.76
C SER A 20 -32.51 -12.11 9.22
N ASN A 21 -31.42 -12.74 9.67
CA ASN A 21 -30.89 -12.69 11.02
C ASN A 21 -29.40 -12.27 11.07
N LEU A 22 -28.96 -11.45 10.12
CA LEU A 22 -27.53 -11.10 9.96
C LEU A 22 -26.95 -10.47 11.24
N SER A 23 -27.72 -9.68 11.96
CA SER A 23 -27.27 -9.06 13.21
C SER A 23 -26.98 -10.09 14.30
N LYS A 24 -27.79 -11.15 14.39
CA LYS A 24 -27.54 -12.24 15.35
C LYS A 24 -26.24 -12.96 14.98
N TYR A 25 -26.08 -13.35 13.71
CA TYR A 25 -24.87 -14.00 13.23
C TYR A 25 -23.61 -13.14 13.45
N ALA A 26 -23.68 -11.84 13.12
CA ALA A 26 -22.54 -10.94 13.28
C ALA A 26 -22.09 -10.78 14.73
N LEU A 27 -23.03 -10.94 15.69
CA LEU A 27 -22.79 -10.74 17.11
C LEU A 27 -22.63 -12.07 17.88
N GLU A 28 -22.47 -13.22 17.23
CA GLU A 28 -22.06 -14.47 17.88
C GLU A 28 -20.70 -14.34 18.55
N ASP A 29 -20.49 -15.09 19.64
CA ASP A 29 -19.24 -15.02 20.42
C ASP A 29 -18.01 -15.22 19.56
N GLU A 30 -17.99 -16.28 18.74
CA GLU A 30 -16.89 -16.59 17.84
C GLU A 30 -16.58 -15.44 16.86
N ARG A 31 -17.61 -14.78 16.33
CA ARG A 31 -17.47 -13.68 15.37
C ARG A 31 -16.94 -12.41 16.03
N ILE A 32 -17.37 -12.14 17.24
CA ILE A 32 -16.85 -11.02 18.04
C ILE A 32 -15.40 -11.26 18.40
N GLU A 33 -15.03 -12.47 18.85
CA GLU A 33 -13.62 -12.81 19.09
C GLU A 33 -12.73 -12.65 17.85
N GLU A 34 -13.19 -13.15 16.69
CA GLU A 34 -12.48 -12.94 15.41
C GLU A 34 -12.31 -11.46 15.08
N ALA A 35 -13.36 -10.66 15.31
CA ALA A 35 -13.34 -9.22 15.08
C ALA A 35 -12.36 -8.51 16.03
N ILE A 36 -12.34 -8.88 17.32
CA ILE A 36 -11.38 -8.36 18.30
C ILE A 36 -9.95 -8.69 17.87
N LYS A 37 -9.65 -9.95 17.53
CA LYS A 37 -8.33 -10.39 17.05
C LYS A 37 -7.87 -9.56 15.82
N LYS A 38 -8.79 -9.31 14.89
CA LYS A 38 -8.51 -8.53 13.67
C LYS A 38 -8.27 -7.04 13.95
N VAL A 39 -9.08 -6.44 14.85
CA VAL A 39 -8.90 -5.03 15.25
C VAL A 39 -7.60 -4.85 16.03
N ARG A 40 -7.25 -5.76 16.95
CA ARG A 40 -5.98 -5.72 17.70
C ARG A 40 -4.76 -5.88 16.79
N SER A 41 -4.82 -6.79 15.81
CA SER A 41 -3.69 -7.01 14.89
C SER A 41 -3.31 -5.75 14.11
N ASN A 42 -4.25 -4.86 13.86
CA ASN A 42 -4.02 -3.59 13.16
C ASN A 42 -3.34 -2.52 14.03
N LYS A 43 -3.25 -2.71 15.35
CA LYS A 43 -2.60 -1.78 16.31
C LYS A 43 -3.04 -0.33 16.11
N GLY A 44 -4.34 -0.12 15.84
CA GLY A 44 -4.88 1.21 15.51
C GLY A 44 -4.87 2.16 16.72
N ALA A 45 -4.70 3.45 16.44
CA ALA A 45 -4.77 4.49 17.47
C ALA A 45 -6.16 4.54 18.15
N PRO A 46 -6.26 4.99 19.42
CA PRO A 46 -7.53 5.14 20.13
C PRO A 46 -8.47 6.15 19.47
N GLY A 47 -9.78 5.98 19.68
CA GLY A 47 -10.84 6.91 19.27
C GLY A 47 -10.88 8.18 20.12
N ILE A 48 -12.08 8.74 20.28
CA ILE A 48 -12.32 9.94 21.13
C ILE A 48 -12.34 9.59 22.62
N ASP A 49 -12.64 8.33 22.95
CA ASP A 49 -12.70 7.77 24.29
C ASP A 49 -11.32 7.44 24.90
N GLY A 50 -10.29 7.40 24.08
CA GLY A 50 -8.93 7.07 24.51
C GLY A 50 -8.69 5.57 24.73
N MET A 51 -9.69 4.68 24.58
CA MET A 51 -9.57 3.24 24.79
C MET A 51 -8.58 2.62 23.78
N LYS A 52 -7.66 1.82 24.29
CA LYS A 52 -6.69 1.08 23.48
C LYS A 52 -7.28 -0.22 22.95
N VAL A 53 -6.72 -0.72 21.87
CA VAL A 53 -7.17 -2.00 21.29
C VAL A 53 -6.80 -3.22 22.14
N ASP A 54 -5.85 -3.06 23.08
CA ASP A 54 -5.46 -4.12 24.00
C ASP A 54 -6.48 -4.35 25.12
N ASP A 55 -7.31 -3.33 25.43
CA ASP A 55 -8.35 -3.37 26.47
C ASP A 55 -9.66 -4.03 25.99
N LEU A 56 -9.75 -4.38 24.67
CA LEU A 56 -10.99 -4.85 24.05
C LEU A 56 -11.46 -6.22 24.56
N GLU A 57 -10.57 -7.17 24.86
CA GLU A 57 -10.96 -8.51 25.31
C GLU A 57 -11.70 -8.44 26.66
N GLU A 58 -11.13 -7.73 27.64
CA GLU A 58 -11.71 -7.53 28.95
C GLU A 58 -13.04 -6.77 28.84
N TYR A 59 -13.07 -5.69 28.06
CA TYR A 59 -14.29 -4.89 27.87
C TYR A 59 -15.45 -5.70 27.27
N PHE A 60 -15.18 -6.50 26.23
CA PHE A 60 -16.22 -7.31 25.60
C PHE A 60 -16.64 -8.50 26.46
N HIS A 61 -15.75 -9.06 27.27
CA HIS A 61 -16.11 -10.09 28.24
C HIS A 61 -17.19 -9.60 29.19
N ASP A 62 -17.08 -8.35 29.67
CA ASP A 62 -17.98 -7.82 30.67
C ASP A 62 -19.28 -7.20 30.08
N HIS A 63 -19.23 -6.70 28.83
CA HIS A 63 -20.31 -5.85 28.29
C HIS A 63 -20.95 -6.41 27.01
N LEU A 64 -20.58 -7.61 26.52
CA LEU A 64 -21.06 -8.12 25.24
C LEU A 64 -22.59 -8.25 25.19
N ASP A 65 -23.20 -8.77 26.23
CA ASP A 65 -24.65 -8.97 26.27
C ASP A 65 -25.41 -7.64 26.32
N GLU A 66 -24.90 -6.65 27.04
CA GLU A 66 -25.47 -5.30 27.03
C GLU A 66 -25.40 -4.66 25.64
N ILE A 67 -24.28 -4.86 24.95
CA ILE A 67 -24.08 -4.39 23.57
C ILE A 67 -25.08 -5.07 22.64
N ARG A 68 -25.24 -6.39 22.72
CA ARG A 68 -26.19 -7.17 21.94
C ARG A 68 -27.62 -6.66 22.14
N GLU A 69 -28.06 -6.55 23.37
CA GLU A 69 -29.40 -6.05 23.70
C GLU A 69 -29.61 -4.63 23.18
N SER A 70 -28.61 -3.76 23.33
CA SER A 70 -28.72 -2.39 22.86
C SER A 70 -28.82 -2.30 21.34
N ILE A 71 -28.16 -3.22 20.61
CA ILE A 71 -28.22 -3.31 19.15
C ILE A 71 -29.58 -3.87 18.71
N TRP A 72 -30.05 -4.99 19.29
CA TRP A 72 -31.30 -5.63 18.94
C TRP A 72 -32.51 -4.75 19.28
N ASN A 73 -32.42 -4.00 20.38
CA ASN A 73 -33.40 -2.99 20.76
C ASN A 73 -33.26 -1.65 19.99
N ARG A 74 -32.34 -1.57 19.02
CA ARG A 74 -32.02 -0.36 18.22
C ARG A 74 -31.63 0.86 19.08
N LYS A 75 -31.15 0.62 20.33
CA LYS A 75 -30.70 1.70 21.23
C LYS A 75 -29.21 2.04 21.08
N TYR A 76 -28.40 1.13 20.56
CA TYR A 76 -26.96 1.38 20.35
C TYR A 76 -26.70 2.66 19.57
N LYS A 77 -25.80 3.49 20.06
CA LYS A 77 -25.39 4.76 19.42
C LYS A 77 -23.89 4.75 19.20
N PRO A 78 -23.40 4.57 17.96
CA PRO A 78 -22.00 4.71 17.66
C PRO A 78 -21.48 6.08 18.07
N GLN A 79 -20.23 6.14 18.57
CA GLN A 79 -19.62 7.40 18.93
C GLN A 79 -19.08 8.13 17.70
N PRO A 80 -18.96 9.47 17.74
CA PRO A 80 -18.33 10.23 16.66
C PRO A 80 -16.89 9.78 16.43
N VAL A 81 -16.44 9.73 15.16
CA VAL A 81 -15.07 9.37 14.86
C VAL A 81 -14.13 10.53 15.17
N ARG A 82 -12.92 10.24 15.66
CA ARG A 82 -11.88 11.24 15.86
C ARG A 82 -11.24 11.60 14.52
N ARG A 83 -11.40 12.86 14.08
CA ARG A 83 -10.82 13.37 12.83
C ARG A 83 -9.32 13.61 12.98
N VAL A 84 -8.53 13.04 12.06
CA VAL A 84 -7.10 13.31 11.92
C VAL A 84 -6.76 13.56 10.45
N TYR A 85 -5.67 14.27 10.19
CA TYR A 85 -5.26 14.61 8.84
C TYR A 85 -3.93 13.96 8.49
N ILE A 86 -3.90 13.20 7.39
CA ILE A 86 -2.69 12.59 6.84
C ILE A 86 -2.22 13.43 5.64
N PRO A 87 -0.95 13.92 5.63
CA PRO A 87 -0.44 14.71 4.51
C PRO A 87 -0.32 13.86 3.25
N LYS A 88 -0.84 14.37 2.13
CA LYS A 88 -0.65 13.81 0.80
C LYS A 88 0.70 14.25 0.21
N PRO A 89 1.24 13.52 -0.79
CA PRO A 89 2.49 13.89 -1.45
C PRO A 89 2.47 15.27 -2.15
N ASN A 90 1.29 15.74 -2.55
CA ASN A 90 1.07 17.03 -3.20
C ASN A 90 0.90 18.21 -2.21
N GLY A 91 1.00 17.96 -0.90
CA GLY A 91 0.80 18.98 0.13
C GLY A 91 -0.61 19.05 0.70
N ASP A 92 -1.61 18.49 0.03
CA ASP A 92 -2.98 18.39 0.55
C ASP A 92 -3.05 17.48 1.77
N LYS A 93 -4.14 17.59 2.52
CA LYS A 93 -4.42 16.72 3.66
C LYS A 93 -5.57 15.76 3.31
N ARG A 94 -5.42 14.49 3.71
CA ARG A 94 -6.49 13.50 3.64
C ARG A 94 -7.14 13.41 5.02
N PRO A 95 -8.43 13.69 5.17
CA PRO A 95 -9.12 13.48 6.42
C PRO A 95 -9.28 11.97 6.66
N LEU A 96 -9.00 11.51 7.87
CA LEU A 96 -9.20 10.16 8.33
C LEU A 96 -10.03 10.21 9.61
N GLY A 97 -11.07 9.38 9.70
CA GLY A 97 -11.86 9.22 10.91
C GLY A 97 -11.40 7.96 11.67
N ILE A 98 -11.09 8.10 12.93
CA ILE A 98 -10.72 6.98 13.80
C ILE A 98 -11.92 6.69 14.72
N PRO A 99 -12.70 5.61 14.50
CA PRO A 99 -13.78 5.21 15.40
C PRO A 99 -13.22 4.75 16.76
N VAL A 100 -14.02 4.77 17.80
CA VAL A 100 -13.67 4.16 19.09
C VAL A 100 -13.44 2.65 18.92
N ALA A 101 -12.65 2.07 19.82
CA ALA A 101 -12.22 0.69 19.69
C ALA A 101 -13.40 -0.30 19.66
N VAL A 102 -14.41 -0.09 20.47
CA VAL A 102 -15.65 -0.89 20.51
C VAL A 102 -16.41 -0.83 19.19
N ASP A 103 -16.64 0.38 18.65
CA ASP A 103 -17.31 0.53 17.35
C ASP A 103 -16.55 -0.17 16.22
N ARG A 104 -15.21 -0.19 16.28
CA ARG A 104 -14.40 -0.92 15.28
C ARG A 104 -14.65 -2.42 15.31
N VAL A 105 -14.82 -3.02 16.50
CA VAL A 105 -15.13 -4.45 16.62
C VAL A 105 -16.52 -4.74 16.04
N ILE A 106 -17.53 -3.96 16.41
CA ILE A 106 -18.89 -4.13 15.90
C ILE A 106 -18.92 -3.93 14.38
N GLN A 107 -18.27 -2.85 13.86
CA GLN A 107 -18.15 -2.63 12.43
C GLN A 107 -17.45 -3.79 11.71
N GLN A 108 -16.40 -4.38 12.32
CA GLN A 108 -15.67 -5.50 11.74
C GLN A 108 -16.52 -6.77 11.69
N ALA A 109 -17.32 -7.05 12.72
CA ALA A 109 -18.23 -8.18 12.75
C ALA A 109 -19.30 -8.05 11.65
N PHE A 110 -19.97 -6.89 11.56
CA PHE A 110 -20.94 -6.62 10.48
C PHE A 110 -20.28 -6.61 9.09
N ALA A 111 -19.06 -6.10 8.96
CA ALA A 111 -18.32 -6.12 7.69
C ALA A 111 -18.04 -7.56 7.21
N THR A 112 -17.68 -8.46 8.14
CA THR A 112 -17.44 -9.87 7.80
C THR A 112 -18.74 -10.53 7.38
N ALA A 113 -19.84 -10.32 8.12
CA ALA A 113 -21.15 -10.88 7.80
C ALA A 113 -21.69 -10.39 6.44
N LEU A 114 -21.59 -9.09 6.16
CA LEU A 114 -21.95 -8.52 4.85
C LEU A 114 -21.07 -9.05 3.72
N SER A 115 -19.77 -9.23 3.99
CA SER A 115 -18.84 -9.77 2.98
C SER A 115 -19.28 -11.17 2.52
N ASN A 116 -19.72 -12.03 3.44
CA ASN A 116 -20.20 -13.37 3.11
C ASN A 116 -21.44 -13.35 2.19
N VAL A 117 -22.33 -12.36 2.39
CA VAL A 117 -23.55 -12.20 1.55
C VAL A 117 -23.23 -11.66 0.17
N PHE A 118 -22.35 -10.63 0.10
CA PHE A 118 -22.16 -9.86 -1.15
C PHE A 118 -20.97 -10.35 -2.00
N GLU A 119 -20.01 -11.10 -1.43
CA GLU A 119 -18.83 -11.57 -2.16
C GLU A 119 -19.19 -12.37 -3.44
N PRO A 120 -20.22 -13.24 -3.46
CA PRO A 120 -20.62 -13.96 -4.67
C PRO A 120 -21.19 -13.07 -5.79
N GLU A 121 -21.63 -11.84 -5.46
CA GLU A 121 -22.25 -10.92 -6.42
C GLU A 121 -21.24 -9.95 -7.05
N PHE A 122 -20.07 -9.83 -6.44
CA PHE A 122 -19.06 -8.93 -6.95
C PHE A 122 -18.41 -9.45 -8.22
N SER A 123 -18.25 -8.57 -9.20
CA SER A 123 -17.56 -8.88 -10.44
C SER A 123 -16.13 -9.36 -10.19
N GLU A 124 -15.66 -10.32 -11.00
CA GLU A 124 -14.27 -10.81 -10.94
C GLU A 124 -13.23 -9.72 -11.24
N HIS A 125 -13.62 -8.66 -11.93
CA HIS A 125 -12.78 -7.52 -12.29
C HIS A 125 -12.67 -6.45 -11.19
N SER A 126 -13.34 -6.66 -10.04
CA SER A 126 -13.20 -5.86 -8.83
C SER A 126 -12.24 -6.54 -7.86
N TYR A 127 -11.12 -5.89 -7.51
CA TYR A 127 -10.01 -6.50 -6.77
C TYR A 127 -9.75 -5.89 -5.38
N GLY A 128 -10.27 -4.70 -5.11
CA GLY A 128 -9.98 -3.98 -3.87
C GLY A 128 -10.78 -4.48 -2.67
N PHE A 129 -10.11 -4.70 -1.54
CA PHE A 129 -10.71 -5.08 -0.26
C PHE A 129 -11.54 -6.37 -0.27
N ARG A 130 -11.22 -7.31 -1.13
CA ARG A 130 -11.91 -8.59 -1.27
C ARG A 130 -11.02 -9.76 -0.86
N PRO A 131 -11.58 -10.82 -0.22
CA PRO A 131 -10.85 -12.05 0.09
C PRO A 131 -10.26 -12.68 -1.18
N GLY A 132 -9.02 -13.15 -1.12
CA GLY A 132 -8.37 -13.83 -2.24
C GLY A 132 -8.00 -12.95 -3.43
N LYS A 133 -8.40 -11.67 -3.48
CA LYS A 133 -8.05 -10.73 -4.54
C LYS A 133 -6.88 -9.82 -4.13
N SER A 134 -6.11 -9.34 -5.09
CA SER A 134 -4.92 -8.51 -4.83
C SER A 134 -4.71 -7.43 -5.89
N ALA A 135 -3.90 -6.42 -5.54
CA ALA A 135 -3.45 -5.40 -6.50
C ALA A 135 -2.63 -6.01 -7.66
N ALA A 136 -1.91 -7.12 -7.40
CA ALA A 136 -1.16 -7.84 -8.43
C ALA A 136 -2.09 -8.37 -9.52
N MET A 137 -3.16 -9.06 -9.14
CA MET A 137 -4.16 -9.60 -10.07
C MET A 137 -4.83 -8.50 -10.91
N ALA A 138 -5.12 -7.34 -10.31
CA ALA A 138 -5.67 -6.20 -11.04
C ALA A 138 -4.70 -5.68 -12.11
N ILE A 139 -3.40 -5.65 -11.81
CA ILE A 139 -2.36 -5.22 -12.77
C ILE A 139 -2.17 -6.28 -13.86
N GLU A 140 -2.16 -7.56 -13.53
CA GLU A 140 -2.06 -8.66 -14.49
C GLU A 140 -3.23 -8.63 -15.47
N GLN A 141 -4.46 -8.47 -14.99
CA GLN A 141 -5.64 -8.34 -15.84
C GLN A 141 -5.57 -7.10 -16.75
N ALA A 142 -5.08 -5.97 -16.23
CA ALA A 142 -4.88 -4.77 -17.06
C ALA A 142 -3.84 -5.02 -18.18
N VAL A 143 -2.75 -5.74 -17.89
CA VAL A 143 -1.73 -6.11 -18.89
C VAL A 143 -2.33 -7.06 -19.94
N GLU A 144 -3.17 -7.98 -19.55
CA GLU A 144 -3.87 -8.90 -20.46
C GLU A 144 -4.73 -8.13 -21.46
N TYR A 145 -5.58 -7.20 -21.01
CA TYR A 145 -6.39 -6.37 -21.89
C TYR A 145 -5.55 -5.52 -22.86
N LEU A 146 -4.41 -4.99 -22.40
CA LEU A 146 -3.49 -4.26 -23.28
C LEU A 146 -2.91 -5.16 -24.37
N ASN A 147 -2.61 -6.41 -24.06
CA ASN A 147 -2.10 -7.38 -25.03
C ASN A 147 -3.19 -7.94 -25.96
N GLU A 148 -4.48 -7.81 -25.59
CA GLU A 148 -5.65 -8.03 -26.48
C GLU A 148 -5.90 -6.86 -27.43
N GLY A 149 -5.07 -5.80 -27.38
CA GLY A 149 -5.17 -4.63 -28.26
C GLY A 149 -6.07 -3.50 -27.75
N TYR A 150 -6.46 -3.51 -26.47
CA TYR A 150 -7.20 -2.40 -25.83
C TYR A 150 -6.22 -1.33 -25.33
N GLU A 151 -5.62 -0.57 -26.23
CA GLU A 151 -4.51 0.34 -25.96
C GLU A 151 -4.92 1.78 -25.60
N TRP A 152 -6.19 2.05 -25.35
CA TRP A 152 -6.68 3.31 -24.82
C TRP A 152 -7.31 3.11 -23.46
N ILE A 153 -6.87 3.87 -22.48
CA ILE A 153 -7.25 3.73 -21.08
C ILE A 153 -8.04 4.95 -20.66
N ILE A 154 -9.22 4.72 -20.09
CA ILE A 154 -9.98 5.71 -19.34
C ILE A 154 -9.60 5.54 -17.86
N ASP A 155 -8.85 6.49 -17.33
CA ASP A 155 -8.50 6.59 -15.90
C ASP A 155 -9.66 7.31 -15.21
N LEU A 156 -10.53 6.56 -14.53
CA LEU A 156 -11.77 7.05 -13.94
C LEU A 156 -11.57 7.38 -12.46
N ASP A 157 -11.64 8.66 -12.11
CA ASP A 157 -11.52 9.14 -10.72
C ASP A 157 -12.88 9.71 -10.25
N ILE A 158 -13.46 9.08 -9.22
CA ILE A 158 -14.69 9.56 -8.59
C ILE A 158 -14.33 10.64 -7.57
N GLN A 159 -14.94 11.82 -7.71
CA GLN A 159 -14.63 12.97 -6.87
C GLN A 159 -15.09 12.73 -5.44
N LYS A 160 -14.12 12.69 -4.50
CA LYS A 160 -14.39 12.57 -3.05
C LYS A 160 -15.38 11.44 -2.73
N PHE A 161 -15.22 10.28 -3.33
CA PHE A 161 -16.14 9.14 -3.22
C PHE A 161 -16.62 8.92 -1.77
N PHE A 162 -15.71 8.79 -0.81
CA PHE A 162 -16.06 8.55 0.58
C PHE A 162 -16.88 9.67 1.24
N ASP A 163 -16.76 10.91 0.76
CA ASP A 163 -17.48 12.06 1.31
C ASP A 163 -18.85 12.29 0.64
N THR A 164 -19.13 11.58 -0.47
CA THR A 164 -20.31 11.86 -1.31
C THR A 164 -21.27 10.69 -1.45
N VAL A 165 -20.98 9.53 -0.87
CA VAL A 165 -21.88 8.36 -0.88
C VAL A 165 -23.25 8.73 -0.32
N ASN A 166 -24.31 8.47 -1.09
CA ASN A 166 -25.68 8.68 -0.67
C ASN A 166 -26.14 7.55 0.25
N HIS A 167 -26.50 7.89 1.51
CA HIS A 167 -26.87 6.91 2.52
C HIS A 167 -28.12 6.11 2.15
N ASP A 168 -29.16 6.78 1.60
CA ASP A 168 -30.41 6.10 1.27
C ASP A 168 -30.24 5.13 0.12
N LYS A 169 -29.48 5.54 -0.94
CA LYS A 169 -29.11 4.65 -2.03
C LYS A 169 -28.33 3.44 -1.50
N LEU A 170 -27.30 3.64 -0.66
CA LEU A 170 -26.52 2.55 -0.08
C LEU A 170 -27.41 1.58 0.73
N ILE A 171 -28.24 2.09 1.61
CA ILE A 171 -29.18 1.27 2.39
C ILE A 171 -30.16 0.51 1.49
N SER A 172 -30.64 1.14 0.41
CA SER A 172 -31.54 0.47 -0.55
C SER A 172 -30.83 -0.68 -1.28
N LEU A 173 -29.52 -0.55 -1.58
CA LEU A 173 -28.74 -1.63 -2.19
C LEU A 173 -28.54 -2.79 -1.23
N ILE A 174 -28.20 -2.50 0.02
CA ILE A 174 -28.03 -3.53 1.05
C ILE A 174 -29.36 -4.25 1.31
N ARG A 175 -30.47 -3.54 1.38
CA ARG A 175 -31.82 -4.09 1.62
C ARG A 175 -32.25 -5.14 0.58
N LYS A 176 -31.73 -5.05 -0.65
CA LYS A 176 -32.03 -6.05 -1.70
C LYS A 176 -31.64 -7.47 -1.30
N ARG A 177 -30.61 -7.63 -0.45
CA ARG A 177 -30.04 -8.91 -0.02
C ARG A 177 -30.17 -9.15 1.47
N VAL A 178 -30.13 -8.10 2.26
CA VAL A 178 -30.25 -8.14 3.72
C VAL A 178 -31.46 -7.29 4.12
N PRO A 179 -32.66 -7.88 4.16
CA PRO A 179 -33.90 -7.17 4.50
C PRO A 179 -34.02 -6.83 5.99
N GLU A 180 -33.11 -7.33 6.83
CA GLU A 180 -33.16 -7.16 8.27
C GLU A 180 -33.00 -5.71 8.70
N ASP A 181 -34.03 -5.15 9.33
CA ASP A 181 -34.06 -3.75 9.74
C ASP A 181 -33.05 -3.39 10.83
N ILE A 182 -32.66 -4.35 11.68
CA ILE A 182 -31.65 -4.12 12.73
C ILE A 182 -30.31 -3.83 12.09
N THR A 183 -29.86 -4.68 11.16
CA THR A 183 -28.63 -4.50 10.40
C THR A 183 -28.64 -3.18 9.63
N LEU A 184 -29.72 -2.88 8.90
CA LEU A 184 -29.86 -1.63 8.14
C LEU A 184 -29.82 -0.39 9.04
N SER A 185 -30.45 -0.49 10.22
CA SER A 185 -30.43 0.57 11.24
C SER A 185 -29.02 0.81 11.77
N MET A 186 -28.27 -0.27 12.06
CA MET A 186 -26.89 -0.18 12.54
C MET A 186 -25.97 0.46 11.51
N ILE A 187 -26.05 0.02 10.25
CA ILE A 187 -25.25 0.61 9.17
C ILE A 187 -25.57 2.09 9.02
N ARG A 188 -26.86 2.47 9.05
CA ARG A 188 -27.27 3.88 8.98
C ARG A 188 -26.72 4.70 10.15
N LYS A 189 -26.68 4.13 11.36
CA LYS A 189 -26.10 4.79 12.54
C LYS A 189 -24.58 5.00 12.39
N PHE A 190 -23.84 4.02 11.89
CA PHE A 190 -22.42 4.19 11.59
C PHE A 190 -22.16 5.28 10.54
N LEU A 191 -22.98 5.36 9.50
CA LEU A 191 -22.87 6.40 8.48
C LEU A 191 -23.15 7.79 9.06
N LYS A 192 -24.08 7.91 10.01
CA LYS A 192 -24.51 9.17 10.64
C LYS A 192 -23.77 9.51 11.92
N ALA A 193 -22.80 8.70 12.38
CA ALA A 193 -22.09 8.91 13.64
C ALA A 193 -21.38 10.28 13.75
N GLY A 194 -21.08 10.92 12.63
CA GLY A 194 -20.39 12.22 12.61
C GLY A 194 -18.92 12.12 13.01
N TYR A 195 -18.30 13.26 13.23
CA TYR A 195 -16.89 13.30 13.63
C TYR A 195 -16.60 14.45 14.59
N MET A 196 -15.57 14.23 15.42
CA MET A 196 -15.02 15.25 16.30
C MET A 196 -13.78 15.85 15.66
N GLU A 197 -13.79 17.17 15.50
CA GLU A 197 -12.66 17.94 14.98
C GLU A 197 -12.36 19.11 15.90
N ASN A 198 -11.15 19.15 16.45
CA ASN A 198 -10.73 20.18 17.42
C ASN A 198 -11.69 20.40 18.60
N GLY A 199 -12.31 19.30 19.08
CA GLY A 199 -13.28 19.34 20.20
C GLY A 199 -14.71 19.69 19.78
N VAL A 200 -14.98 19.96 18.50
CA VAL A 200 -16.31 20.29 17.99
C VAL A 200 -16.92 19.08 17.28
N PHE A 201 -18.17 18.78 17.59
CA PHE A 201 -18.93 17.73 16.89
C PHE A 201 -19.47 18.26 15.56
N VAL A 202 -19.24 17.48 14.49
CA VAL A 202 -19.78 17.77 13.15
C VAL A 202 -20.61 16.58 12.68
N LYS A 203 -21.87 16.85 12.35
CA LYS A 203 -22.80 15.85 11.85
C LYS A 203 -22.44 15.44 10.42
N SER A 204 -22.61 14.16 10.10
CA SER A 204 -22.45 13.64 8.73
C SER A 204 -23.83 13.30 8.16
N GLU A 205 -24.20 13.96 7.06
CA GLU A 205 -25.45 13.69 6.33
C GLU A 205 -25.24 12.92 5.04
N LEU A 206 -24.02 12.99 4.50
CA LEU A 206 -23.56 12.27 3.31
C LEU A 206 -22.19 11.64 3.59
N GLY A 207 -21.85 10.67 2.77
CA GLY A 207 -20.53 10.03 2.83
C GLY A 207 -20.41 8.97 3.92
N GLN A 208 -19.24 8.40 4.00
CA GLN A 208 -18.87 7.41 5.02
C GLN A 208 -17.51 7.75 5.60
N PRO A 209 -17.26 7.49 6.90
CA PRO A 209 -15.99 7.79 7.53
C PRO A 209 -14.83 7.06 6.83
N GLN A 210 -13.83 7.79 6.35
CA GLN A 210 -12.58 7.18 5.89
C GLN A 210 -11.83 6.62 7.10
N GLY A 211 -11.73 5.27 7.21
CA GLY A 211 -11.05 4.59 8.31
C GLY A 211 -11.96 3.72 9.19
N GLY A 212 -13.25 3.69 8.95
CA GLY A 212 -14.15 2.70 9.54
C GLY A 212 -13.92 1.30 8.96
N CYS A 213 -13.98 0.26 9.81
CA CYS A 213 -13.76 -1.13 9.39
C CYS A 213 -14.81 -1.62 8.38
N ILE A 214 -16.02 -1.08 8.42
CA ILE A 214 -17.13 -1.44 7.52
C ILE A 214 -17.06 -0.69 6.16
N SER A 215 -16.36 0.45 6.10
CA SER A 215 -16.36 1.30 4.89
C SER A 215 -15.89 0.60 3.61
N PRO A 216 -14.91 -0.32 3.62
CA PRO A 216 -14.49 -1.02 2.41
C PRO A 216 -15.59 -1.87 1.76
N ILE A 217 -16.33 -2.67 2.55
CA ILE A 217 -17.41 -3.50 2.02
C ILE A 217 -18.58 -2.65 1.54
N LEU A 218 -18.94 -1.58 2.26
CA LEU A 218 -19.98 -0.66 1.83
C LEU A 218 -19.62 0.03 0.51
N SER A 219 -18.35 0.39 0.32
CA SER A 219 -17.85 0.93 -0.94
C SER A 219 -18.00 -0.05 -2.10
N ASN A 220 -17.65 -1.32 -1.87
CA ASN A 220 -17.80 -2.36 -2.90
C ASN A 220 -19.26 -2.63 -3.23
N ILE A 221 -20.17 -2.68 -2.25
CA ILE A 221 -21.62 -2.82 -2.48
C ILE A 221 -22.14 -1.65 -3.33
N TYR A 222 -21.73 -0.42 -3.01
CA TYR A 222 -22.18 0.76 -3.74
C TYR A 222 -21.69 0.78 -5.18
N LEU A 223 -20.41 0.47 -5.40
CA LEU A 223 -19.77 0.49 -6.71
C LEU A 223 -20.07 -0.76 -7.55
N ASN A 224 -20.60 -1.84 -6.95
CA ASN A 224 -21.01 -3.02 -7.71
C ASN A 224 -22.10 -2.69 -8.75
N GLU A 225 -22.96 -1.69 -8.52
CA GLU A 225 -23.90 -1.23 -9.55
C GLU A 225 -23.17 -0.73 -10.82
N LEU A 226 -22.04 -0.01 -10.65
CA LEU A 226 -21.18 0.38 -11.77
C LEU A 226 -20.54 -0.85 -12.43
N ASP A 227 -20.04 -1.79 -11.64
CA ASP A 227 -19.39 -3.01 -12.12
C ASP A 227 -20.36 -3.81 -13.02
N GLN A 228 -21.59 -3.99 -12.57
CA GLN A 228 -22.64 -4.68 -13.34
C GLN A 228 -23.01 -3.93 -14.62
N GLU A 229 -23.06 -2.59 -14.58
CA GLU A 229 -23.33 -1.80 -15.78
C GLU A 229 -22.19 -1.90 -16.81
N LEU A 230 -20.92 -1.90 -16.34
CA LEU A 230 -19.76 -2.09 -17.21
C LEU A 230 -19.76 -3.49 -17.85
N ASN A 231 -20.09 -4.54 -17.08
CA ASN A 231 -20.24 -5.89 -17.58
C ASN A 231 -21.37 -5.99 -18.61
N LYS A 232 -22.54 -5.42 -18.32
CA LYS A 232 -23.68 -5.40 -19.23
C LYS A 232 -23.35 -4.76 -20.57
N ARG A 233 -22.50 -3.72 -20.58
CA ARG A 233 -22.05 -3.06 -21.81
C ARG A 233 -20.90 -3.77 -22.52
N GLY A 234 -20.35 -4.84 -21.95
CA GLY A 234 -19.18 -5.56 -22.49
C GLY A 234 -17.90 -4.73 -22.49
N ILE A 235 -17.80 -3.72 -21.62
CA ILE A 235 -16.61 -2.86 -21.49
C ILE A 235 -15.56 -3.67 -20.72
N LYS A 236 -14.31 -3.67 -21.19
CA LYS A 236 -13.18 -4.21 -20.44
C LYS A 236 -12.76 -3.20 -19.37
N TRP A 237 -12.60 -3.67 -18.13
CA TRP A 237 -12.28 -2.79 -17.00
C TRP A 237 -11.62 -3.55 -15.85
N VAL A 238 -10.94 -2.82 -14.98
CA VAL A 238 -10.43 -3.29 -13.69
C VAL A 238 -10.70 -2.21 -12.64
N ARG A 239 -11.10 -2.61 -11.44
CA ARG A 239 -11.34 -1.70 -10.31
C ARG A 239 -10.63 -2.18 -9.05
N TYR A 240 -10.02 -1.25 -8.33
CA TYR A 240 -9.48 -1.46 -7.00
C TYR A 240 -10.00 -0.37 -6.06
N ALA A 241 -11.01 -0.70 -5.26
CA ALA A 241 -11.78 0.26 -4.45
C ALA A 241 -12.46 1.32 -5.33
N ASP A 242 -12.13 2.59 -5.13
CA ASP A 242 -12.63 3.74 -5.89
C ASP A 242 -11.81 4.05 -7.16
N ASP A 243 -10.66 3.40 -7.34
CA ASP A 243 -9.76 3.58 -8.48
C ASP A 243 -10.11 2.58 -9.59
N ALA A 244 -10.56 3.05 -10.75
CA ALA A 244 -11.02 2.22 -11.85
C ALA A 244 -10.37 2.62 -13.19
N MET A 245 -9.98 1.60 -13.95
CA MET A 245 -9.51 1.74 -15.34
C MET A 245 -10.43 0.99 -16.28
N LEU A 246 -10.88 1.68 -17.34
CA LEU A 246 -11.63 1.09 -18.44
C LEU A 246 -10.75 1.10 -19.70
N PHE A 247 -10.97 0.15 -20.58
CA PHE A 247 -10.14 -0.07 -21.75
C PHE A 247 -10.93 -0.01 -23.05
N ALA A 248 -10.33 0.59 -24.08
CA ALA A 248 -10.90 0.70 -25.42
C ALA A 248 -9.84 0.48 -26.51
N LYS A 249 -10.28 0.07 -27.71
CA LYS A 249 -9.39 -0.15 -28.85
C LYS A 249 -9.04 1.15 -29.61
N SER A 250 -9.83 2.20 -29.47
CA SER A 250 -9.59 3.49 -30.12
C SER A 250 -9.90 4.66 -29.20
N GLU A 251 -9.29 5.81 -29.47
CA GLU A 251 -9.51 7.06 -28.72
C GLU A 251 -10.96 7.50 -28.74
N LYS A 252 -11.56 7.51 -29.93
CA LYS A 252 -12.99 7.85 -30.13
C LYS A 252 -13.93 6.94 -29.34
N ALA A 253 -13.59 5.64 -29.21
CA ALA A 253 -14.35 4.70 -28.39
C ALA A 253 -14.16 5.01 -26.90
N ALA A 254 -12.93 5.30 -26.46
CA ALA A 254 -12.64 5.68 -25.09
C ALA A 254 -13.38 6.96 -24.66
N ASP A 255 -13.39 7.99 -25.49
CA ASP A 255 -14.11 9.23 -25.21
C ASP A 255 -15.64 9.01 -25.11
N ARG A 256 -16.22 8.18 -26.00
CA ARG A 256 -17.64 7.81 -25.92
C ARG A 256 -17.97 7.05 -24.64
N ILE A 257 -17.12 6.08 -24.25
CA ILE A 257 -17.27 5.32 -23.00
C ILE A 257 -17.17 6.27 -21.81
N MET A 258 -16.15 7.11 -21.75
CA MET A 258 -15.95 8.07 -20.67
C MET A 258 -17.17 8.95 -20.48
N ASN A 259 -17.67 9.58 -21.54
CA ASN A 259 -18.82 10.48 -21.48
C ASN A 259 -20.12 9.75 -21.09
N SER A 260 -20.33 8.55 -21.60
CA SER A 260 -21.51 7.74 -21.31
C SER A 260 -21.52 7.22 -19.86
N ILE A 261 -20.38 6.70 -19.38
CA ILE A 261 -20.24 6.17 -18.02
C ILE A 261 -20.27 7.30 -16.98
N SER A 262 -19.65 8.45 -17.26
CA SER A 262 -19.72 9.61 -16.36
C SER A 262 -21.17 10.06 -16.13
N ARG A 263 -21.96 10.22 -17.19
CA ARG A 263 -23.38 10.55 -17.08
C ARG A 263 -24.20 9.48 -16.35
N TRP A 264 -23.86 8.21 -16.57
CA TRP A 264 -24.54 7.11 -15.89
C TRP A 264 -24.24 7.12 -14.37
N ILE A 265 -22.99 7.34 -13.97
CA ILE A 265 -22.56 7.45 -12.56
C ILE A 265 -23.31 8.60 -11.87
N GLU A 266 -23.38 9.77 -12.50
CA GLU A 266 -24.06 10.93 -11.94
C GLU A 266 -25.57 10.68 -11.77
N LYS A 267 -26.19 10.06 -12.76
CA LYS A 267 -27.65 9.79 -12.75
C LYS A 267 -28.05 8.67 -11.78
N HIS A 268 -27.28 7.59 -11.70
CA HIS A 268 -27.70 6.36 -10.99
C HIS A 268 -27.01 6.18 -9.64
N LEU A 269 -25.79 6.70 -9.48
CA LEU A 269 -25.05 6.60 -8.23
C LEU A 269 -24.98 7.92 -7.46
N PHE A 270 -25.47 9.02 -8.03
CA PHE A 270 -25.42 10.36 -7.42
C PHE A 270 -23.98 10.79 -7.06
N LEU A 271 -22.98 10.25 -7.78
CA LEU A 271 -21.57 10.56 -7.60
C LEU A 271 -21.11 11.46 -8.74
N LYS A 272 -20.12 12.32 -8.45
CA LYS A 272 -19.49 13.16 -9.48
C LYS A 272 -18.18 12.57 -9.93
N VAL A 273 -17.96 12.50 -11.24
CA VAL A 273 -16.67 12.14 -11.82
C VAL A 273 -15.77 13.38 -11.82
N SER A 274 -14.50 13.20 -11.45
CA SER A 274 -13.55 14.32 -11.40
C SER A 274 -13.12 14.75 -12.80
N PRO A 275 -13.49 15.96 -13.27
CA PRO A 275 -13.15 16.39 -14.63
C PRO A 275 -11.66 16.68 -14.84
N THR A 276 -10.93 16.91 -13.74
CA THR A 276 -9.50 17.24 -13.79
C THR A 276 -8.60 16.00 -13.75
N LYS A 277 -9.09 14.92 -13.15
CA LYS A 277 -8.30 13.68 -12.99
C LYS A 277 -8.73 12.59 -13.95
N THR A 278 -10.02 12.48 -14.25
CA THR A 278 -10.51 11.53 -15.27
C THR A 278 -10.00 11.95 -16.64
N LYS A 279 -9.36 11.00 -17.32
CA LYS A 279 -8.70 11.27 -18.62
C LYS A 279 -8.62 10.02 -19.47
N VAL A 280 -8.65 10.23 -20.79
CA VAL A 280 -8.32 9.22 -21.79
C VAL A 280 -6.84 9.33 -22.11
N VAL A 281 -6.09 8.25 -21.93
CA VAL A 281 -4.63 8.25 -22.10
C VAL A 281 -4.13 6.96 -22.75
N ARG A 282 -2.95 7.04 -23.36
CA ARG A 282 -2.18 5.83 -23.76
C ARG A 282 -1.61 5.13 -22.53
N PRO A 283 -1.36 3.81 -22.56
CA PRO A 283 -0.96 3.03 -21.40
C PRO A 283 0.31 3.53 -20.69
N ASN A 284 1.25 4.09 -21.45
CA ASN A 284 2.50 4.64 -20.91
C ASN A 284 2.32 5.94 -20.11
N LYS A 285 1.15 6.58 -20.19
CA LYS A 285 0.78 7.79 -19.42
C LYS A 285 -0.21 7.48 -18.30
N ALA A 286 -0.78 6.27 -18.27
CA ALA A 286 -1.69 5.83 -17.22
C ALA A 286 -0.92 5.56 -15.93
N LYS A 287 -1.63 5.73 -14.79
CA LYS A 287 -1.11 5.40 -13.46
C LYS A 287 -2.18 4.67 -12.68
N PHE A 288 -1.94 3.39 -12.39
CA PHE A 288 -2.86 2.55 -11.63
C PHE A 288 -2.10 1.80 -10.53
N LEU A 289 -2.54 1.92 -9.29
CA LEU A 289 -1.92 1.27 -8.12
C LEU A 289 -0.40 1.50 -8.04
N GLY A 290 0.09 2.65 -8.53
CA GLY A 290 1.51 2.97 -8.54
C GLY A 290 2.30 2.37 -9.70
N PHE A 291 1.66 1.67 -10.63
CA PHE A 291 2.22 1.16 -11.87
C PHE A 291 1.89 2.06 -13.06
N THR A 292 2.62 1.86 -14.14
CA THR A 292 2.37 2.30 -15.50
C THR A 292 2.72 1.17 -16.47
N PHE A 293 2.41 1.33 -17.74
CA PHE A 293 2.62 0.27 -18.72
C PHE A 293 3.61 0.73 -19.81
N TYR A 294 4.37 -0.19 -20.38
CA TYR A 294 5.22 0.08 -21.52
C TYR A 294 5.21 -1.10 -22.48
N GLN A 295 5.40 -0.82 -23.77
CA GLN A 295 5.47 -1.83 -24.79
C GLN A 295 6.94 -2.19 -25.09
N SER A 296 7.25 -3.49 -25.08
CA SER A 296 8.59 -3.99 -25.45
C SER A 296 8.81 -3.80 -26.94
N ARG A 297 9.91 -3.14 -27.32
CA ARG A 297 10.23 -2.89 -28.74
C ARG A 297 10.52 -4.17 -29.55
N GLY A 298 11.02 -5.24 -28.89
CA GLY A 298 11.38 -6.49 -29.56
C GLY A 298 10.18 -7.44 -29.70
N GLU A 299 9.28 -7.47 -28.70
CA GLU A 299 8.19 -8.44 -28.64
C GLU A 299 6.82 -7.85 -28.98
N GLY A 300 6.71 -6.53 -29.02
CA GLY A 300 5.45 -5.82 -29.21
C GLY A 300 4.47 -5.94 -28.02
N LYS A 301 4.83 -6.68 -26.97
CA LYS A 301 3.98 -6.95 -25.80
C LYS A 301 4.02 -5.83 -24.78
N TRP A 302 2.90 -5.63 -24.11
CA TRP A 302 2.76 -4.71 -22.99
C TRP A 302 3.18 -5.38 -21.67
N TYR A 303 3.82 -4.59 -20.82
CA TYR A 303 4.27 -4.99 -19.48
C TYR A 303 4.03 -3.87 -18.49
N ALA A 304 3.70 -4.26 -17.24
CA ALA A 304 3.64 -3.31 -16.14
C ALA A 304 5.06 -2.94 -15.66
N CYS A 305 5.22 -1.70 -15.22
CA CYS A 305 6.43 -1.25 -14.52
C CYS A 305 6.06 -0.18 -13.47
N PRO A 306 6.88 0.02 -12.43
CA PRO A 306 6.60 1.06 -11.44
C PRO A 306 6.52 2.44 -12.08
N HIS A 307 5.50 3.22 -11.73
CA HIS A 307 5.36 4.60 -12.17
C HIS A 307 6.53 5.48 -11.71
N ALA A 308 6.78 6.58 -12.39
CA ALA A 308 7.88 7.51 -12.07
C ALA A 308 7.80 8.02 -10.62
N ASP A 309 6.62 8.35 -10.12
CA ASP A 309 6.39 8.79 -8.72
C ASP A 309 6.76 7.71 -7.72
N SER A 310 6.45 6.44 -8.03
CA SER A 310 6.76 5.29 -7.17
C SER A 310 8.27 5.06 -7.06
N LYS A 311 8.99 5.22 -8.18
CA LYS A 311 10.45 5.22 -8.22
C LYS A 311 11.05 6.40 -7.44
N ALA A 312 10.51 7.60 -7.62
CA ALA A 312 10.95 8.78 -6.89
C ALA A 312 10.68 8.67 -5.37
N ASN A 313 9.58 8.03 -4.99
CA ASN A 313 9.20 7.86 -3.59
C ASN A 313 10.18 6.96 -2.81
N ILE A 314 10.62 5.83 -3.38
CA ILE A 314 11.64 4.98 -2.72
C ILE A 314 12.95 5.75 -2.55
N TYR A 315 13.41 6.50 -3.55
CA TYR A 315 14.60 7.35 -3.39
C TYR A 315 14.41 8.39 -2.29
N ARG A 316 13.22 9.00 -2.18
CA ARG A 316 12.91 9.99 -1.13
C ARG A 316 12.95 9.37 0.26
N LYS A 317 12.35 8.17 0.44
CA LYS A 317 12.40 7.42 1.71
C LYS A 317 13.84 7.06 2.09
N LEU A 318 14.60 6.49 1.16
CA LEU A 318 16.00 6.13 1.39
C LEU A 318 16.90 7.34 1.64
N LYS A 319 16.69 8.47 0.95
CA LYS A 319 17.41 9.73 1.23
C LYS A 319 17.17 10.23 2.66
N LYS A 320 15.95 10.06 3.22
CA LYS A 320 15.66 10.41 4.63
C LYS A 320 16.44 9.52 5.60
N ILE A 321 16.51 8.22 5.34
CA ILE A 321 17.27 7.24 6.16
C ILE A 321 18.76 7.54 6.07
N LEU A 322 19.29 7.78 4.88
CA LEU A 322 20.70 8.00 4.57
C LEU A 322 21.14 9.48 4.68
N CYS A 323 20.30 10.33 5.31
CA CYS A 323 20.70 11.71 5.62
C CYS A 323 21.96 11.71 6.50
N ARG A 324 23.03 12.36 6.01
CA ARG A 324 24.37 12.32 6.63
C ARG A 324 24.36 12.64 8.13
N ARG A 325 23.60 13.65 8.58
CA ARG A 325 23.50 14.00 10.01
C ARG A 325 22.90 12.84 10.81
N LYS A 326 21.75 12.31 10.36
CA LYS A 326 20.98 11.31 11.09
C LYS A 326 21.60 9.90 10.99
N ALA A 327 22.12 9.52 9.81
CA ALA A 327 22.70 8.19 9.62
C ALA A 327 24.07 8.05 10.29
N ALA A 328 24.88 9.12 10.33
CA ALA A 328 26.20 9.06 10.95
C ALA A 328 26.15 8.97 12.48
N SER A 329 25.06 9.38 13.12
CA SER A 329 24.86 9.28 14.57
C SER A 329 24.22 7.98 15.03
N LYS A 330 23.72 7.14 14.12
CA LYS A 330 23.08 5.84 14.42
C LYS A 330 24.07 4.70 14.30
N LYS A 331 23.81 3.60 14.99
CA LYS A 331 24.53 2.33 14.75
C LYS A 331 24.28 1.91 13.29
N LEU A 332 25.33 1.44 12.62
CA LEU A 332 25.25 1.09 11.20
C LEU A 332 24.20 -0.02 10.94
N ASN A 333 24.05 -0.94 11.88
CA ASN A 333 23.03 -2.00 11.82
C ASN A 333 21.59 -1.46 11.77
N ASP A 334 21.29 -0.41 12.56
CA ASP A 334 19.96 0.20 12.57
C ASP A 334 19.68 0.88 11.22
N VAL A 335 20.73 1.47 10.63
CA VAL A 335 20.61 2.07 9.29
C VAL A 335 20.33 0.98 8.24
N PHE A 336 21.04 -0.14 8.28
CA PHE A 336 20.81 -1.27 7.37
C PHE A 336 19.44 -1.88 7.56
N TRP A 337 18.98 -2.05 8.80
CA TRP A 337 17.62 -2.55 9.07
C TRP A 337 16.53 -1.68 8.45
N LEU A 338 16.62 -0.36 8.61
CA LEU A 338 15.67 0.57 7.99
C LEU A 338 15.71 0.54 6.46
N ILE A 339 16.91 0.40 5.86
CA ILE A 339 17.08 0.22 4.43
C ILE A 339 16.40 -1.08 3.99
N HIS A 340 16.67 -2.18 4.67
CA HIS A 340 16.12 -3.50 4.40
C HIS A 340 14.59 -3.45 4.36
N LEU A 341 13.93 -2.99 5.43
CA LEU A 341 12.48 -2.88 5.49
C LEU A 341 11.91 -2.05 4.34
N THR A 342 12.59 -0.94 3.99
CA THR A 342 12.13 -0.04 2.92
C THR A 342 12.26 -0.68 1.54
N VAL A 343 13.38 -1.35 1.28
CA VAL A 343 13.68 -1.95 -0.04
C VAL A 343 12.86 -3.21 -0.25
N VAL A 344 12.80 -4.10 0.75
CA VAL A 344 12.02 -5.35 0.66
C VAL A 344 10.54 -5.07 0.45
N GLY A 345 9.95 -4.18 1.26
CA GLY A 345 8.54 -3.82 1.10
C GLY A 345 8.24 -3.25 -0.29
N TRP A 346 9.16 -2.44 -0.84
CA TRP A 346 8.99 -1.90 -2.19
C TRP A 346 9.14 -2.99 -3.27
N ILE A 347 10.14 -3.86 -3.18
CA ILE A 347 10.36 -4.94 -4.15
C ILE A 347 9.19 -5.93 -4.13
N ASN A 348 8.73 -6.35 -2.95
CA ASN A 348 7.62 -7.29 -2.82
C ASN A 348 6.33 -6.78 -3.49
N TYR A 349 6.08 -5.48 -3.42
CA TYR A 349 4.93 -4.86 -4.08
C TYR A 349 5.10 -4.77 -5.60
N TYR A 350 6.30 -4.37 -6.08
CA TYR A 350 6.53 -4.10 -7.51
C TYR A 350 7.12 -5.26 -8.30
N ARG A 351 7.38 -6.43 -7.69
CA ARG A 351 8.03 -7.59 -8.32
C ARG A 351 7.28 -8.17 -9.53
N ILE A 352 5.95 -7.98 -9.58
CA ILE A 352 5.11 -8.38 -10.71
C ILE A 352 5.42 -7.59 -12.00
N GLY A 353 6.01 -6.41 -11.87
CA GLY A 353 6.37 -5.55 -12.99
C GLY A 353 7.84 -5.66 -13.38
N HIS A 354 8.18 -5.14 -14.54
CA HIS A 354 9.56 -5.09 -15.02
C HIS A 354 10.41 -4.10 -14.22
N ILE A 355 11.08 -4.57 -13.17
CA ILE A 355 11.90 -3.76 -12.26
C ILE A 355 13.42 -3.95 -12.41
N LYS A 356 13.89 -4.92 -13.19
CA LYS A 356 15.32 -5.32 -13.32
C LYS A 356 16.28 -4.15 -13.47
N LYS A 357 16.10 -3.34 -14.52
CA LYS A 357 16.96 -2.17 -14.80
C LYS A 357 16.92 -1.13 -13.68
N PHE A 358 15.74 -0.92 -13.10
CA PHE A 358 15.57 0.01 -12.00
C PHE A 358 16.28 -0.47 -10.73
N CYS A 359 16.12 -1.74 -10.37
CA CYS A 359 16.77 -2.35 -9.21
C CYS A 359 18.31 -2.26 -9.30
N ARG A 360 18.89 -2.52 -10.47
CA ARG A 360 20.33 -2.36 -10.69
C ARG A 360 20.80 -0.92 -10.35
N ARG A 361 20.14 0.09 -10.93
CA ARG A 361 20.46 1.51 -10.68
C ARG A 361 20.24 1.91 -9.22
N LEU A 362 19.16 1.41 -8.60
CA LEU A 362 18.88 1.66 -7.18
C LEU A 362 19.99 1.06 -6.30
N GLY A 363 20.43 -0.18 -6.60
CA GLY A 363 21.52 -0.84 -5.88
C GLY A 363 22.85 -0.09 -5.96
N GLU A 364 23.23 0.37 -7.15
CA GLU A 364 24.43 1.19 -7.36
C GLU A 364 24.38 2.48 -6.54
N TRP A 365 23.28 3.21 -6.65
CA TRP A 365 23.06 4.44 -5.89
C TRP A 365 23.08 4.20 -4.39
N LEU A 366 22.44 3.11 -3.93
CA LEU A 366 22.34 2.77 -2.51
C LEU A 366 23.69 2.40 -1.92
N ARG A 367 24.49 1.56 -2.61
CA ARG A 367 25.86 1.22 -2.21
C ARG A 367 26.72 2.48 -2.06
N HIS A 368 26.65 3.37 -3.03
CA HIS A 368 27.37 4.66 -2.96
C HIS A 368 26.96 5.46 -1.70
N LYS A 369 25.68 5.62 -1.43
CA LYS A 369 25.18 6.38 -0.27
C LYS A 369 25.56 5.75 1.06
N VAL A 370 25.50 4.42 1.18
CA VAL A 370 25.93 3.69 2.39
C VAL A 370 27.43 3.90 2.65
N ARG A 371 28.28 3.81 1.63
CA ARG A 371 29.72 4.08 1.74
C ARG A 371 30.01 5.50 2.26
N VAL A 372 29.26 6.49 1.77
CA VAL A 372 29.37 7.88 2.27
C VAL A 372 29.01 7.96 3.76
N VAL A 373 28.00 7.23 4.23
CA VAL A 373 27.64 7.18 5.65
C VAL A 373 28.76 6.54 6.48
N ILE A 374 29.32 5.41 6.04
CA ILE A 374 30.41 4.71 6.72
C ILE A 374 31.64 5.62 6.86
N LEU A 375 32.06 6.27 5.77
CA LEU A 375 33.19 7.21 5.78
C LEU A 375 32.94 8.39 6.72
N LYS A 376 31.69 8.87 6.79
CA LYS A 376 31.31 9.94 7.72
C LYS A 376 31.37 9.50 9.19
N GLN A 377 31.02 8.25 9.50
CA GLN A 377 31.16 7.68 10.84
C GLN A 377 32.62 7.53 11.27
N TRP A 378 33.49 7.15 10.35
CA TRP A 378 34.93 7.02 10.65
C TRP A 378 35.63 8.35 10.82
N LYS A 379 35.08 9.44 10.31
CA LYS A 379 35.38 10.86 10.56
C LYS A 379 36.86 11.28 10.40
N ARG A 380 37.80 10.65 11.14
CA ARG A 380 39.21 11.02 11.18
C ARG A 380 40.02 10.23 10.14
N ARG A 381 40.99 10.87 9.47
CA ARG A 381 41.87 10.26 8.44
C ARG A 381 42.51 8.95 8.96
N LYS A 382 43.11 8.98 10.15
CA LYS A 382 43.72 7.82 10.79
C LYS A 382 42.71 6.68 10.98
N THR A 383 41.48 6.96 11.38
CA THR A 383 40.42 5.96 11.56
C THR A 383 39.97 5.37 10.23
N ILE A 384 39.81 6.20 9.18
CA ILE A 384 39.47 5.71 7.84
C ILE A 384 40.56 4.78 7.33
N PHE A 385 41.82 5.22 7.40
CA PHE A 385 42.96 4.45 7.00
C PHE A 385 43.05 3.11 7.75
N LYS A 386 43.02 3.15 9.10
CA LYS A 386 43.04 1.96 9.97
C LYS A 386 41.94 0.96 9.60
N ASN A 387 40.73 1.43 9.34
CA ASN A 387 39.58 0.57 9.02
C ASN A 387 39.70 0.01 7.59
N LEU A 388 40.11 0.79 6.61
CA LEU A 388 40.36 0.32 5.24
C LEU A 388 41.47 -0.71 5.21
N ARG A 389 42.57 -0.52 5.98
CA ARG A 389 43.67 -1.48 6.09
C ARG A 389 43.23 -2.79 6.74
N LYS A 390 42.33 -2.73 7.75
CA LYS A 390 41.76 -3.95 8.37
C LYS A 390 40.90 -4.76 7.39
N ILE A 391 40.21 -4.04 6.47
CA ILE A 391 39.36 -4.66 5.44
C ILE A 391 40.22 -5.30 4.36
N ASN A 392 41.26 -4.62 3.92
CA ASN A 392 42.20 -5.14 2.95
C ASN A 392 43.46 -5.65 3.64
N ARG A 393 43.48 -6.94 3.97
CA ARG A 393 44.62 -7.58 4.63
C ARG A 393 45.90 -7.70 3.75
N ASN A 394 45.74 -7.51 2.42
CA ASN A 394 46.85 -7.61 1.47
C ASN A 394 47.34 -6.20 1.09
N LEU A 395 48.47 -5.78 1.72
CA LEU A 395 49.06 -4.45 1.54
C LEU A 395 49.49 -4.17 0.10
N ASP A 396 49.96 -5.20 -0.61
CA ASP A 396 50.49 -5.04 -1.98
C ASP A 396 49.32 -4.84 -2.99
N SER A 397 48.21 -5.50 -2.79
CA SER A 397 47.00 -5.21 -3.57
C SER A 397 46.50 -3.80 -3.33
N PHE A 398 46.52 -3.32 -2.06
CA PHE A 398 46.16 -1.96 -1.72
C PHE A 398 47.05 -0.92 -2.41
N ARG A 399 48.37 -1.14 -2.39
CA ARG A 399 49.38 -0.28 -3.08
C ARG A 399 49.16 -0.25 -4.59
N LYS A 400 48.93 -1.41 -5.23
CA LYS A 400 48.64 -1.50 -6.66
C LYS A 400 47.39 -0.72 -7.04
N ILE A 401 46.33 -0.84 -6.26
CA ILE A 401 45.07 -0.14 -6.48
C ILE A 401 45.25 1.37 -6.33
N VAL A 402 45.97 1.84 -5.30
CA VAL A 402 46.29 3.27 -5.12
C VAL A 402 47.08 3.83 -6.29
N LYS A 403 48.07 3.10 -6.79
CA LYS A 403 48.85 3.50 -7.94
C LYS A 403 48.03 3.57 -9.22
N SER A 404 47.20 2.56 -9.50
CA SER A 404 46.41 2.47 -10.75
C SER A 404 45.28 3.50 -10.83
N GLU A 405 44.62 3.81 -9.71
CA GLU A 405 43.42 4.66 -9.73
C GLU A 405 43.65 6.10 -9.31
N LEU A 406 44.69 6.38 -8.53
CA LEU A 406 45.03 7.75 -8.11
C LEU A 406 46.23 8.33 -8.87
N GLY A 407 46.88 7.55 -9.71
CA GLY A 407 48.08 7.97 -10.44
C GLY A 407 49.25 8.33 -9.52
N ILE A 408 49.22 7.89 -8.27
CA ILE A 408 50.22 8.20 -7.25
C ILE A 408 51.17 7.02 -7.11
N ASP A 409 52.46 7.24 -7.47
CA ASP A 409 53.51 6.25 -7.23
C ASP A 409 53.84 6.24 -5.73
N TRP A 410 53.52 5.15 -5.07
CA TRP A 410 53.71 5.03 -3.64
C TRP A 410 55.15 4.58 -3.33
N HIS A 411 55.95 5.50 -2.82
CA HIS A 411 57.29 5.20 -2.36
C HIS A 411 57.37 5.14 -0.82
N PRO A 412 57.74 3.98 -0.23
CA PRO A 412 57.74 3.78 1.22
C PRO A 412 58.63 4.77 2.00
N ARG A 413 59.60 5.40 1.33
CA ARG A 413 60.52 6.33 1.97
C ARG A 413 60.17 7.79 1.84
N ARG A 414 59.19 8.16 0.99
CA ARG A 414 58.85 9.58 0.70
C ARG A 414 57.46 10.01 1.06
N GLN A 415 56.50 9.10 1.15
CA GLN A 415 55.11 9.46 1.47
C GLN A 415 54.52 8.40 2.34
N SER A 416 54.05 8.78 3.54
CA SER A 416 53.29 7.87 4.38
C SER A 416 51.93 7.61 3.73
N GLU A 417 51.39 6.40 3.92
CA GLU A 417 50.03 6.06 3.48
C GLU A 417 48.99 7.07 4.02
N GLU A 418 49.26 7.67 5.18
CA GLU A 418 48.47 8.76 5.76
C GLU A 418 48.47 10.04 4.91
N TYR A 419 49.59 10.34 4.20
CA TYR A 419 49.72 11.52 3.34
C TYR A 419 48.88 11.36 2.07
N ILE A 420 48.87 10.18 1.48
CA ILE A 420 48.03 9.87 0.30
C ILE A 420 46.56 10.02 0.63
N PHE A 421 46.14 9.45 1.77
CA PHE A 421 44.78 9.65 2.26
C PHE A 421 44.47 11.10 2.65
N ALA A 422 45.52 11.85 3.12
CA ALA A 422 45.37 13.26 3.46
C ALA A 422 45.06 14.12 2.24
N GLN A 423 45.72 13.86 1.09
CA GLN A 423 45.43 14.57 -0.16
C GLN A 423 44.02 14.26 -0.70
N CYS A 424 43.58 13.01 -0.57
CA CYS A 424 42.24 12.61 -0.95
C CYS A 424 41.14 13.15 -0.03
N TYR A 425 41.47 13.60 1.19
CA TYR A 425 40.52 14.01 2.23
C TYR A 425 40.32 15.54 2.36
N THR A 426 40.80 16.33 1.39
CA THR A 426 40.43 17.75 1.30
C THR A 426 38.93 17.93 1.08
N ARG A 427 38.38 19.13 1.27
CA ARG A 427 36.96 19.44 1.08
C ARG A 427 36.42 18.94 -0.29
N ALA A 428 37.21 19.00 -1.35
CA ALA A 428 36.92 18.43 -2.65
C ALA A 428 37.12 16.90 -2.69
N GLY A 429 38.08 16.36 -1.95
CA GLY A 429 38.38 14.93 -1.83
C GLY A 429 37.31 14.11 -1.11
N TRP A 430 36.53 14.72 -0.20
CA TRP A 430 35.40 14.06 0.46
C TRP A 430 34.35 13.56 -0.57
N TYR A 431 34.03 14.37 -1.56
CA TYR A 431 33.17 13.98 -2.68
C TYR A 431 33.83 12.95 -3.60
N ARG A 432 35.13 13.06 -3.83
CA ARG A 432 35.90 12.10 -4.64
C ARG A 432 36.01 10.74 -3.97
N LEU A 433 36.27 10.68 -2.65
CA LEU A 433 36.29 9.41 -1.90
C LEU A 433 34.93 8.69 -1.96
N GLY A 434 33.83 9.41 -1.90
CA GLY A 434 32.49 8.83 -2.04
C GLY A 434 32.21 8.26 -3.44
N ASN A 435 32.93 8.73 -4.46
CA ASN A 435 32.79 8.31 -5.86
C ASN A 435 34.02 7.53 -6.36
N ASN A 436 35.08 7.40 -5.55
CA ASN A 436 36.31 6.74 -5.96
C ASN A 436 36.13 5.24 -5.98
N GLN A 437 36.53 4.61 -7.11
CA GLN A 437 36.40 3.17 -7.33
C GLN A 437 37.17 2.33 -6.29
N ILE A 438 38.35 2.81 -5.85
CA ILE A 438 39.17 2.13 -4.81
C ILE A 438 38.37 1.99 -3.50
N VAL A 439 37.86 3.11 -2.98
CA VAL A 439 37.09 3.12 -1.72
C VAL A 439 35.82 2.29 -1.89
N ASN A 440 35.22 2.32 -3.06
CA ASN A 440 34.05 1.52 -3.39
C ASN A 440 34.38 0.01 -3.38
N ASN A 441 35.48 -0.39 -3.99
CA ASN A 441 35.91 -1.80 -4.02
C ASN A 441 36.31 -2.31 -2.64
N LEU A 442 37.01 -1.50 -1.84
CA LEU A 442 37.40 -1.87 -0.48
C LEU A 442 36.24 -1.95 0.49
N LEU A 443 35.26 -1.07 0.38
CA LEU A 443 34.09 -1.07 1.26
C LEU A 443 33.05 -2.11 0.90
N HIS A 444 33.03 -2.62 -0.32
CA HIS A 444 32.06 -3.64 -0.73
C HIS A 444 32.14 -4.92 0.12
N PRO A 445 33.31 -5.55 0.30
CA PRO A 445 33.44 -6.71 1.20
C PRO A 445 33.09 -6.40 2.65
N TYR A 446 33.39 -5.20 3.15
CA TYR A 446 33.05 -4.77 4.50
C TYR A 446 31.54 -4.69 4.70
N ILE A 447 30.81 -4.14 3.74
CA ILE A 447 29.32 -4.10 3.76
C ILE A 447 28.75 -5.52 3.75
N LEU A 448 29.34 -6.43 2.99
CA LEU A 448 28.95 -7.84 2.98
C LEU A 448 29.23 -8.54 4.32
N GLN A 449 30.38 -8.26 4.95
CA GLN A 449 30.72 -8.83 6.25
C GLN A 449 29.82 -8.35 7.39
N LEU A 450 29.41 -7.10 7.37
CA LEU A 450 28.44 -6.58 8.34
C LEU A 450 27.11 -7.33 8.26
N LYS A 451 26.70 -7.74 7.06
CA LYS A 451 25.53 -8.56 6.82
C LYS A 451 25.65 -9.94 7.51
N THR A 452 26.76 -10.63 7.31
CA THR A 452 27.00 -11.99 7.83
C THR A 452 27.17 -12.02 9.36
N LYS A 453 27.85 -11.03 9.94
CA LYS A 453 28.14 -10.97 11.38
C LYS A 453 26.90 -10.78 12.25
N HIS A 454 25.85 -10.18 11.75
CA HIS A 454 24.74 -9.74 12.59
C HIS A 454 23.45 -10.54 12.45
N ARG A 455 23.46 -11.69 11.73
CA ARG A 455 22.28 -12.60 11.56
C ARG A 455 20.92 -11.88 11.46
N MET A 456 20.92 -10.65 10.95
CA MET A 456 19.72 -9.82 10.90
C MET A 456 18.80 -10.16 9.71
N GLY A 457 19.06 -11.25 8.97
CA GLY A 457 18.35 -11.55 7.72
C GLY A 457 18.52 -10.43 6.68
N LEU A 458 19.48 -9.52 6.90
CA LEU A 458 19.81 -8.45 6.00
C LEU A 458 20.54 -9.04 4.82
N ILE A 459 19.79 -9.30 3.77
CA ILE A 459 20.36 -9.49 2.47
C ILE A 459 20.99 -8.14 2.08
N ASN A 460 22.22 -8.15 1.59
CA ASN A 460 22.79 -6.96 0.98
C ASN A 460 21.76 -6.40 -0.03
N PRO A 461 21.47 -5.10 -0.04
CA PRO A 461 20.54 -4.54 -1.02
C PRO A 461 20.80 -4.96 -2.46
N SER A 462 22.07 -5.25 -2.83
CA SER A 462 22.41 -5.84 -4.13
C SER A 462 21.94 -7.29 -4.28
N ASP A 463 22.04 -8.12 -3.26
CA ASP A 463 21.63 -9.53 -3.35
C ASP A 463 20.10 -9.65 -3.42
N TYR A 464 19.36 -8.79 -2.72
CA TYR A 464 17.91 -8.67 -2.89
C TYR A 464 17.54 -8.22 -4.30
N LEU A 465 18.32 -7.31 -4.83
CA LEU A 465 18.14 -6.84 -6.18
C LEU A 465 18.47 -7.91 -7.20
N GLU A 466 19.48 -8.74 -6.94
CA GLU A 466 19.86 -9.89 -7.76
C GLU A 466 18.84 -11.05 -7.63
N GLU A 467 18.35 -11.34 -6.43
CA GLU A 467 17.32 -12.36 -6.21
C GLU A 467 15.96 -11.96 -6.82
N ALA A 468 15.59 -10.68 -6.71
CA ALA A 468 14.43 -10.14 -7.41
C ALA A 468 14.61 -10.15 -8.94
N LEU A 469 15.87 -10.04 -9.42
CA LEU A 469 16.23 -10.17 -10.82
C LEU A 469 16.10 -11.60 -11.32
N ALA A 470 16.51 -12.58 -10.51
CA ALA A 470 16.42 -14.00 -10.85
C ALA A 470 14.94 -14.45 -10.94
N ARG A 471 14.10 -13.97 -9.99
CA ARG A 471 12.66 -14.27 -9.99
C ARG A 471 11.88 -13.56 -11.11
N GLY A 472 12.35 -12.42 -11.56
CA GLY A 472 11.76 -11.67 -12.68
C GLY A 472 12.17 -12.17 -14.07
N ASN A 473 13.03 -13.19 -14.15
CA ASN A 473 13.37 -13.87 -15.40
C ASN A 473 12.50 -15.10 -15.70
N ASN A 474 11.65 -15.49 -14.74
CA ASN A 474 10.73 -16.64 -14.87
C ASN A 474 9.27 -16.19 -15.06
N CYS A 475 9.04 -14.94 -15.52
CA CYS A 475 7.75 -14.44 -15.95
C CYS A 475 7.83 -13.92 -17.38
#